data_8134544d76fd31f61b1582adaf2dbd97
#
_entry.id   8134544d76fd31f61b1582adaf2dbd97
#
_cell.length_a   1.000
_cell.length_b   1.000
_cell.length_c   1.000
_cell.angle_alpha   90.00
_cell.angle_beta   90.00
_cell.angle_gamma   90.00
#
_symmetry.space_group_name_H-M   'P 1'
#
loop_
_entity.id
_entity.type
_entity.pdbx_description
1 polymer ?
#
loop_
_entity_poly.entity_id
_entity_poly.type
_entity_poly.pdbx_seq_one_letter_code
_entity_poly.pdbx_strand_id
1 'polypeptide(L)'
;YYAYYTAHNANLNPAEKIYLATSKDMKTWTKQTNFSLQAANGYDANEFRDPFVMKEGNVYKMFITTRGYVAAVNDWQAVIAQYSSTDLLNWKLEEPFYFNGERVMECPDVFTMGNYQYLVYSNWDWANNDRKVHYRYRVAGTNDWKVPSYSALDGIAYYAGKTASDGTNRFLFGWCPTRSGNNDTSDYGWAGSLVVHQLTQNSDGTLNVTIPASVDQKLNNEVALKALVNNNAQVQDNSYTLNGTSGKAIALFDRQKGTYKITATVNASTATRFGFEFGAGGARSEVHDLVFDLTGKTLKLDYIKDGNVLATRTSTPLT
;
A
#
# COMPACT_ATOMS: atom_id res chain seq x y z
N TYR A 1 -14.91 24.18 -4.90
CA TYR A 1 -14.41 22.86 -4.52
C TYR A 1 -15.46 22.10 -3.76
N TYR A 2 -15.50 20.77 -3.93
CA TYR A 2 -16.45 19.87 -3.27
C TYR A 2 -15.63 18.80 -2.52
N ALA A 3 -15.95 18.58 -1.25
CA ALA A 3 -15.36 17.56 -0.40
C ALA A 3 -16.44 16.64 0.14
N TYR A 4 -16.52 15.43 -0.38
CA TYR A 4 -17.35 14.39 0.19
C TYR A 4 -16.58 13.69 1.30
N TYR A 5 -17.23 13.45 2.41
CA TYR A 5 -16.61 12.81 3.57
C TYR A 5 -17.58 11.89 4.29
N THR A 6 -17.04 10.86 4.87
CA THR A 6 -17.79 9.94 5.74
C THR A 6 -17.95 10.54 7.13
N ALA A 7 -19.15 10.50 7.66
CA ALA A 7 -19.37 10.67 9.09
C ALA A 7 -19.83 9.35 9.69
N HIS A 8 -19.17 8.95 10.78
CA HIS A 8 -19.47 7.72 11.51
C HIS A 8 -19.99 8.03 12.91
N ASN A 9 -21.08 7.34 13.28
CA ASN A 9 -21.57 7.34 14.64
C ASN A 9 -22.21 5.97 14.94
N ALA A 10 -21.52 5.18 15.74
CA ALA A 10 -21.95 3.83 16.10
C ALA A 10 -23.31 3.77 16.86
N ASN A 11 -23.78 4.89 17.40
CA ASN A 11 -25.08 4.97 18.07
C ASN A 11 -26.25 5.26 17.11
N LEU A 12 -25.97 5.44 15.83
CA LEU A 12 -26.99 5.69 14.81
C LEU A 12 -27.16 4.47 13.90
N ASN A 13 -28.31 4.36 13.27
CA ASN A 13 -28.59 3.42 12.20
C ASN A 13 -29.20 4.21 11.02
N PRO A 14 -28.49 4.32 9.89
CA PRO A 14 -27.15 3.78 9.61
C PRO A 14 -26.05 4.53 10.39
N ALA A 15 -25.00 3.78 10.74
CA ALA A 15 -23.85 4.31 11.45
C ALA A 15 -22.95 5.19 10.55
N GLU A 16 -22.91 4.92 9.25
CA GLU A 16 -22.10 5.64 8.27
C GLU A 16 -22.96 6.35 7.22
N LYS A 17 -22.61 7.59 6.93
CA LYS A 17 -23.21 8.39 5.85
C LYS A 17 -22.16 9.27 5.20
N ILE A 18 -22.36 9.55 3.91
CA ILE A 18 -21.55 10.50 3.17
C ILE A 18 -22.21 11.89 3.26
N TYR A 19 -21.40 12.88 3.57
CA TYR A 19 -21.77 14.28 3.60
C TYR A 19 -20.93 15.09 2.63
N LEU A 20 -21.31 16.35 2.42
CA LEU A 20 -20.66 17.26 1.51
C LEU A 20 -20.27 18.56 2.25
N ALA A 21 -19.07 19.04 1.98
CA ALA A 21 -18.67 20.40 2.24
C ALA A 21 -18.18 21.06 0.95
N THR A 22 -18.40 22.36 0.83
CA THR A 22 -17.93 23.15 -0.32
C THR A 22 -17.00 24.26 0.10
N SER A 23 -16.09 24.64 -0.78
CA SER A 23 -15.14 25.74 -0.56
C SER A 23 -14.87 26.50 -1.87
N LYS A 24 -14.52 27.77 -1.75
CA LYS A 24 -14.03 28.59 -2.88
C LYS A 24 -12.51 28.67 -2.92
N ASP A 25 -11.83 28.43 -1.81
CA ASP A 25 -10.40 28.68 -1.59
C ASP A 25 -9.61 27.46 -1.07
N MET A 26 -10.30 26.31 -0.84
CA MET A 26 -9.77 25.09 -0.20
C MET A 26 -9.27 25.29 1.25
N LYS A 27 -9.55 26.43 1.87
CA LYS A 27 -9.17 26.76 3.25
C LYS A 27 -10.40 26.85 4.14
N THR A 28 -11.43 27.57 3.66
CA THR A 28 -12.69 27.76 4.37
C THR A 28 -13.73 26.84 3.77
N TRP A 29 -14.29 25.93 4.58
CA TRP A 29 -15.24 24.93 4.15
C TRP A 29 -16.61 25.14 4.80
N THR A 30 -17.65 25.08 3.99
CA THR A 30 -19.05 25.18 4.45
C THR A 30 -19.73 23.82 4.27
N LYS A 31 -20.21 23.25 5.36
CA LYS A 31 -20.99 22.00 5.34
C LYS A 31 -22.32 22.24 4.65
N GLN A 32 -22.69 21.35 3.74
CA GLN A 32 -23.97 21.38 3.03
C GLN A 32 -24.98 20.55 3.82
N THR A 33 -25.74 21.19 4.70
CA THR A 33 -26.65 20.52 5.66
C THR A 33 -27.81 19.79 4.98
N ASN A 34 -28.11 20.13 3.73
CA ASN A 34 -29.19 19.51 2.95
C ASN A 34 -28.71 18.32 2.13
N PHE A 35 -27.42 17.98 2.21
CA PHE A 35 -26.85 16.84 1.51
C PHE A 35 -26.51 15.72 2.48
N SER A 36 -27.03 14.54 2.24
CA SER A 36 -26.53 13.29 2.81
C SER A 36 -26.82 12.14 1.85
N LEU A 37 -25.87 11.24 1.72
CA LEU A 37 -26.02 9.98 0.98
C LEU A 37 -25.79 8.81 1.92
N GLN A 38 -26.68 7.84 1.89
CA GLN A 38 -26.59 6.62 2.67
C GLN A 38 -26.70 5.39 1.76
N ALA A 39 -26.34 4.23 2.31
CA ALA A 39 -26.41 2.98 1.58
C ALA A 39 -27.81 2.73 1.01
N ALA A 40 -27.87 2.34 -0.25
CA ALA A 40 -29.10 1.89 -0.89
C ALA A 40 -29.48 0.48 -0.43
N ASN A 41 -30.71 0.05 -0.69
CA ASN A 41 -31.14 -1.33 -0.42
C ASN A 41 -30.23 -2.34 -1.10
N GLY A 42 -29.83 -3.36 -0.35
CA GLY A 42 -28.88 -4.38 -0.81
C GLY A 42 -27.43 -4.12 -0.40
N TYR A 43 -27.14 -2.93 0.12
CA TYR A 43 -25.85 -2.58 0.69
C TYR A 43 -25.90 -2.47 2.22
N ASP A 44 -24.76 -2.71 2.87
CA ASP A 44 -24.64 -2.62 4.32
C ASP A 44 -24.69 -1.15 4.76
N ALA A 45 -25.67 -0.82 5.58
CA ALA A 45 -25.88 0.54 6.05
C ALA A 45 -24.81 1.01 7.06
N ASN A 46 -24.07 0.10 7.65
CA ASN A 46 -23.02 0.39 8.63
C ASN A 46 -21.59 0.30 8.06
N GLU A 47 -21.48 -0.04 6.78
CA GLU A 47 -20.24 -0.13 6.02
C GLU A 47 -20.42 0.68 4.72
N PHE A 48 -20.44 2.01 4.82
CA PHE A 48 -20.70 2.90 3.68
C PHE A 48 -19.83 4.16 3.79
N ARG A 49 -18.59 4.09 3.26
CA ARG A 49 -17.55 5.09 3.51
C ARG A 49 -16.60 5.32 2.33
N ASP A 50 -15.63 6.20 2.54
CA ASP A 50 -14.48 6.50 1.68
C ASP A 50 -14.88 6.92 0.26
N PRO A 51 -15.72 7.96 0.10
CA PRO A 51 -16.16 8.39 -1.21
C PRO A 51 -14.98 8.90 -2.03
N PHE A 52 -14.80 8.38 -3.23
CA PHE A 52 -13.90 8.89 -4.25
C PHE A 52 -14.70 9.41 -5.44
N VAL A 53 -14.45 10.63 -5.87
CA VAL A 53 -15.17 11.26 -6.97
C VAL A 53 -14.23 11.64 -8.09
N MET A 54 -14.59 11.25 -9.30
CA MET A 54 -13.91 11.68 -10.53
C MET A 54 -14.90 12.17 -11.58
N LYS A 55 -14.41 12.95 -12.51
CA LYS A 55 -15.19 13.39 -13.68
C LYS A 55 -14.84 12.54 -14.88
N GLU A 56 -15.84 12.03 -15.57
CA GLU A 56 -15.73 11.28 -16.81
C GLU A 56 -16.64 11.89 -17.86
N GLY A 57 -16.05 12.58 -18.82
CA GLY A 57 -16.82 13.40 -19.78
C GLY A 57 -17.64 14.49 -19.07
N ASN A 58 -18.94 14.44 -19.23
CA ASN A 58 -19.89 15.39 -18.61
C ASN A 58 -20.56 14.83 -17.34
N VAL A 59 -20.15 13.66 -16.87
CA VAL A 59 -20.72 12.96 -15.73
C VAL A 59 -19.68 12.85 -14.64
N TYR A 60 -20.09 13.03 -13.39
CA TYR A 60 -19.30 12.71 -12.23
C TYR A 60 -19.62 11.28 -11.77
N LYS A 61 -18.60 10.52 -11.40
CA LYS A 61 -18.73 9.20 -10.83
C LYS A 61 -18.24 9.25 -9.39
N MET A 62 -18.99 8.64 -8.49
CA MET A 62 -18.59 8.44 -7.10
C MET A 62 -18.48 6.95 -6.82
N PHE A 63 -17.35 6.55 -6.24
CA PHE A 63 -17.07 5.19 -5.82
C PHE A 63 -17.00 5.14 -4.31
N ILE A 64 -17.69 4.18 -3.72
CA ILE A 64 -17.88 4.09 -2.26
C ILE A 64 -17.59 2.66 -1.80
N THR A 65 -16.81 2.55 -0.74
CA THR A 65 -16.65 1.30 0.01
C THR A 65 -17.96 0.90 0.63
N THR A 66 -18.41 -0.32 0.37
CA THR A 66 -19.55 -0.92 1.05
C THR A 66 -19.47 -2.45 1.02
N ARG A 67 -20.50 -3.11 1.54
CA ARG A 67 -20.69 -4.55 1.43
C ARG A 67 -22.05 -4.85 0.83
N GLY A 68 -22.11 -5.90 0.02
CA GLY A 68 -23.35 -6.46 -0.53
C GLY A 68 -23.57 -7.87 0.00
N TYR A 69 -24.82 -8.24 0.26
CA TYR A 69 -25.15 -9.59 0.66
C TYR A 69 -25.11 -10.54 -0.55
N VAL A 70 -24.33 -11.60 -0.44
CA VAL A 70 -24.17 -12.62 -1.50
C VAL A 70 -24.81 -13.93 -1.04
N ALA A 71 -26.00 -14.21 -1.54
CA ALA A 71 -26.81 -15.37 -1.13
C ALA A 71 -26.09 -16.71 -1.37
N ALA A 72 -25.28 -16.82 -2.42
CA ALA A 72 -24.55 -18.05 -2.76
C ALA A 72 -23.56 -18.50 -1.68
N VAL A 73 -23.02 -17.57 -0.89
CA VAL A 73 -22.11 -17.85 0.23
C VAL A 73 -22.71 -17.48 1.58
N ASN A 74 -23.96 -17.00 1.59
CA ASN A 74 -24.70 -16.58 2.79
C ASN A 74 -23.91 -15.59 3.67
N ASP A 75 -23.21 -14.63 3.03
CA ASP A 75 -22.38 -13.65 3.72
C ASP A 75 -22.35 -12.31 3.00
N TRP A 76 -21.94 -11.27 3.74
CA TRP A 76 -21.69 -9.94 3.25
C TRP A 76 -20.25 -9.84 2.71
N GLN A 77 -20.12 -9.45 1.45
CA GLN A 77 -18.82 -9.30 0.79
C GLN A 77 -18.59 -7.86 0.34
N ALA A 78 -17.33 -7.47 0.23
CA ALA A 78 -16.96 -6.14 -0.19
C ALA A 78 -17.42 -5.82 -1.61
N VAL A 79 -17.94 -4.63 -1.77
CA VAL A 79 -18.39 -4.05 -3.04
C VAL A 79 -17.89 -2.62 -3.14
N ILE A 80 -17.40 -2.21 -4.28
CA ILE A 80 -17.26 -0.80 -4.61
C ILE A 80 -18.53 -0.36 -5.32
N ALA A 81 -19.40 0.31 -4.56
CA ALA A 81 -20.63 0.88 -5.11
C ALA A 81 -20.31 2.06 -6.03
N GLN A 82 -21.09 2.23 -7.08
CA GLN A 82 -20.95 3.32 -8.04
C GLN A 82 -22.20 4.17 -8.08
N TYR A 83 -22.00 5.48 -8.07
CA TYR A 83 -23.05 6.47 -8.30
C TYR A 83 -22.63 7.43 -9.41
N SER A 84 -23.61 8.02 -10.10
CA SER A 84 -23.38 9.03 -11.12
C SER A 84 -24.15 10.31 -10.81
N SER A 85 -23.61 11.46 -11.23
CA SER A 85 -24.22 12.77 -11.09
C SER A 85 -23.80 13.70 -12.22
N THR A 86 -24.67 14.62 -12.60
CA THR A 86 -24.33 15.72 -13.55
C THR A 86 -24.12 17.06 -12.82
N ASP A 87 -24.47 17.14 -11.55
CA ASP A 87 -24.50 18.40 -10.78
C ASP A 87 -23.74 18.34 -9.44
N LEU A 88 -23.16 17.17 -9.07
CA LEU A 88 -22.47 16.92 -7.79
C LEU A 88 -23.40 16.98 -6.55
N LEU A 89 -24.69 17.06 -6.74
CA LEU A 89 -25.68 17.15 -5.64
C LEU A 89 -26.65 15.98 -5.67
N ASN A 90 -27.12 15.62 -6.88
CA ASN A 90 -28.06 14.54 -7.07
C ASN A 90 -27.32 13.31 -7.63
N TRP A 91 -27.26 12.24 -6.83
CA TRP A 91 -26.51 11.03 -7.15
C TRP A 91 -27.47 9.87 -7.43
N LYS A 92 -27.32 9.25 -8.59
CA LYS A 92 -28.07 8.08 -9.00
C LYS A 92 -27.20 6.85 -8.79
N LEU A 93 -27.73 5.82 -8.13
CA LEU A 93 -27.09 4.51 -8.01
C LEU A 93 -26.97 3.86 -9.40
N GLU A 94 -25.80 3.30 -9.66
CA GLU A 94 -25.49 2.50 -10.84
C GLU A 94 -25.18 1.05 -10.42
N GLU A 95 -24.90 0.18 -11.39
CA GLU A 95 -24.37 -1.15 -11.11
C GLU A 95 -23.07 -1.08 -10.31
N PRO A 96 -22.76 -2.06 -9.46
CA PRO A 96 -21.52 -2.09 -8.72
C PRO A 96 -20.30 -1.92 -9.63
N PHE A 97 -19.37 -1.06 -9.25
CA PHE A 97 -18.15 -0.85 -10.03
C PHE A 97 -17.23 -2.07 -10.02
N TYR A 98 -17.08 -2.67 -8.83
CA TYR A 98 -16.24 -3.84 -8.66
C TYR A 98 -16.75 -4.71 -7.49
N PHE A 99 -16.65 -6.02 -7.69
CA PHE A 99 -16.97 -7.05 -6.74
C PHE A 99 -16.13 -8.30 -7.05
N ASN A 100 -15.53 -8.92 -6.04
CA ASN A 100 -14.65 -10.08 -6.25
C ASN A 100 -14.66 -11.10 -5.11
N GLY A 101 -15.57 -10.98 -4.14
CA GLY A 101 -15.64 -11.89 -3.01
C GLY A 101 -14.68 -11.59 -1.85
N GLU A 102 -13.93 -10.49 -1.89
CA GLU A 102 -13.13 -10.05 -0.76
C GLU A 102 -14.03 -9.61 0.41
N ARG A 103 -13.46 -9.60 1.62
CA ARG A 103 -14.20 -9.22 2.82
C ARG A 103 -14.31 -7.70 2.97
N VAL A 104 -13.27 -6.98 2.62
CA VAL A 104 -13.16 -5.53 2.78
C VAL A 104 -12.39 -4.94 1.60
N MET A 105 -12.88 -3.82 1.07
CA MET A 105 -12.18 -2.98 0.09
C MET A 105 -12.37 -1.52 0.49
N GLU A 106 -11.43 -0.94 1.23
CA GLU A 106 -11.49 0.43 1.73
C GLU A 106 -10.73 1.41 0.84
N CYS A 107 -11.02 2.69 0.98
CA CYS A 107 -10.32 3.79 0.33
C CYS A 107 -10.22 3.64 -1.20
N PRO A 108 -11.31 3.36 -1.94
CA PRO A 108 -11.23 3.16 -3.38
C PRO A 108 -10.68 4.40 -4.08
N ASP A 109 -9.82 4.17 -5.07
CA ASP A 109 -9.25 5.20 -5.93
C ASP A 109 -9.26 4.70 -7.36
N VAL A 110 -9.88 5.45 -8.27
CA VAL A 110 -10.06 5.04 -9.67
C VAL A 110 -9.39 6.03 -10.59
N PHE A 111 -8.56 5.55 -11.49
CA PHE A 111 -7.89 6.38 -12.49
C PHE A 111 -7.63 5.64 -13.79
N THR A 112 -7.34 6.40 -14.84
CA THR A 112 -6.87 5.86 -16.10
C THR A 112 -5.42 6.27 -16.33
N MET A 113 -4.60 5.33 -16.78
CA MET A 113 -3.23 5.57 -17.19
C MET A 113 -2.96 4.75 -18.46
N GLY A 114 -2.52 5.42 -19.53
CA GLY A 114 -2.44 4.80 -20.85
C GLY A 114 -3.79 4.24 -21.29
N ASN A 115 -3.80 3.00 -21.74
CA ASN A 115 -4.99 2.29 -22.22
C ASN A 115 -5.76 1.53 -21.12
N TYR A 116 -5.35 1.67 -19.84
CA TYR A 116 -5.92 0.89 -18.75
C TYR A 116 -6.58 1.78 -17.70
N GLN A 117 -7.68 1.27 -17.15
CA GLN A 117 -8.32 1.81 -15.96
C GLN A 117 -7.95 0.95 -14.74
N TYR A 118 -7.69 1.62 -13.64
CA TYR A 118 -7.25 1.02 -12.38
C TYR A 118 -8.24 1.30 -11.26
N LEU A 119 -8.38 0.33 -10.39
CA LEU A 119 -8.96 0.47 -9.06
C LEU A 119 -7.86 0.14 -8.05
N VAL A 120 -7.50 1.11 -7.21
CA VAL A 120 -6.66 0.91 -6.02
C VAL A 120 -7.56 0.91 -4.81
N TYR A 121 -7.30 0.00 -3.87
CA TYR A 121 -8.05 -0.10 -2.62
C TYR A 121 -7.20 -0.71 -1.52
N SER A 122 -7.60 -0.52 -0.27
CA SER A 122 -6.95 -1.13 0.89
C SER A 122 -7.79 -2.29 1.38
N ASN A 123 -7.16 -3.45 1.56
CA ASN A 123 -7.77 -4.62 2.16
C ASN A 123 -7.19 -4.87 3.56
N TRP A 124 -7.99 -5.36 4.48
CA TRP A 124 -7.49 -5.91 5.71
C TRP A 124 -8.20 -7.25 6.00
N ASP A 125 -7.43 -8.29 5.85
CA ASP A 125 -7.81 -9.65 6.22
C ASP A 125 -6.73 -10.22 7.15
N TRP A 126 -6.92 -10.00 8.44
CA TRP A 126 -5.97 -10.44 9.46
C TRP A 126 -5.79 -11.96 9.48
N ALA A 127 -6.82 -12.72 9.12
CA ALA A 127 -6.75 -14.17 9.10
C ALA A 127 -5.75 -14.68 8.05
N ASN A 128 -5.62 -13.95 6.92
CA ASN A 128 -4.70 -14.27 5.84
C ASN A 128 -3.47 -13.35 5.81
N ASN A 129 -3.24 -12.53 6.84
CA ASN A 129 -2.15 -11.56 6.92
C ASN A 129 -2.11 -10.61 5.70
N ASP A 130 -3.30 -10.21 5.23
CA ASP A 130 -3.46 -9.39 4.03
C ASP A 130 -4.02 -8.00 4.35
N ARG A 131 -3.25 -7.21 5.11
CA ARG A 131 -3.49 -5.80 5.36
C ARG A 131 -2.60 -4.98 4.42
N LYS A 132 -3.06 -4.71 3.20
CA LYS A 132 -2.25 -4.11 2.14
C LYS A 132 -3.07 -3.19 1.25
N VAL A 133 -2.36 -2.39 0.45
CA VAL A 133 -2.94 -1.66 -0.68
C VAL A 133 -2.81 -2.52 -1.93
N HIS A 134 -3.94 -2.86 -2.52
CA HIS A 134 -4.04 -3.67 -3.73
C HIS A 134 -4.48 -2.85 -4.93
N TYR A 135 -4.31 -3.41 -6.13
CA TYR A 135 -4.90 -2.86 -7.33
C TYR A 135 -5.55 -3.94 -8.21
N ARG A 136 -6.49 -3.48 -9.00
CA ARG A 136 -7.10 -4.21 -10.12
C ARG A 136 -7.00 -3.34 -11.35
N TYR A 137 -7.01 -3.94 -12.53
CA TYR A 137 -6.96 -3.17 -13.77
C TYR A 137 -7.77 -3.81 -14.86
N ARG A 138 -8.18 -3.01 -15.84
CA ARG A 138 -8.88 -3.45 -17.04
C ARG A 138 -8.51 -2.56 -18.21
N VAL A 139 -8.70 -3.01 -19.44
CA VAL A 139 -8.66 -2.11 -20.58
C VAL A 139 -9.76 -1.06 -20.41
N ALA A 140 -9.43 0.21 -20.57
CA ALA A 140 -10.40 1.30 -20.39
C ALA A 140 -11.62 1.10 -21.29
N GLY A 141 -12.81 1.28 -20.71
CA GLY A 141 -14.09 1.08 -21.41
C GLY A 141 -14.59 -0.37 -21.46
N THR A 142 -13.85 -1.35 -20.91
CA THR A 142 -14.32 -2.74 -20.77
C THR A 142 -14.74 -3.02 -19.34
N ASN A 143 -15.39 -4.19 -19.12
CA ASN A 143 -15.73 -4.71 -17.79
C ASN A 143 -14.87 -5.93 -17.39
N ASP A 144 -13.84 -6.24 -18.18
CA ASP A 144 -12.96 -7.38 -17.96
C ASP A 144 -11.84 -7.02 -16.97
N TRP A 145 -12.14 -7.11 -15.66
CA TRP A 145 -11.18 -6.84 -14.60
C TRP A 145 -10.13 -7.93 -14.48
N LYS A 146 -8.88 -7.54 -14.45
CA LYS A 146 -7.73 -8.40 -14.26
C LYS A 146 -7.17 -8.27 -12.86
N VAL A 147 -6.81 -9.43 -12.30
CA VAL A 147 -6.07 -9.53 -11.04
C VAL A 147 -4.63 -9.88 -11.41
N PRO A 148 -3.66 -9.01 -11.13
CA PRO A 148 -2.26 -9.34 -11.41
C PRO A 148 -1.79 -10.48 -10.49
N SER A 149 -0.77 -11.21 -10.90
CA SER A 149 -0.19 -12.31 -10.10
C SER A 149 0.30 -11.84 -8.73
N TYR A 150 0.74 -10.59 -8.64
CA TYR A 150 1.02 -9.87 -7.40
C TYR A 150 0.34 -8.51 -7.43
N SER A 151 -0.71 -8.36 -6.66
CA SER A 151 -1.57 -7.16 -6.69
C SER A 151 -1.26 -6.13 -5.60
N ALA A 152 -0.44 -6.47 -4.61
CA ALA A 152 -0.09 -5.54 -3.55
C ALA A 152 0.94 -4.52 -4.03
N LEU A 153 0.71 -3.25 -3.69
CA LEU A 153 1.61 -2.14 -4.05
C LEU A 153 2.68 -1.87 -2.99
N ASP A 154 2.54 -2.45 -1.79
CA ASP A 154 3.53 -2.42 -0.71
C ASP A 154 3.22 -3.54 0.31
N GLY A 155 4.02 -3.61 1.38
CA GLY A 155 3.85 -4.55 2.48
C GLY A 155 2.69 -4.21 3.43
N ILE A 156 2.51 -5.05 4.46
CA ILE A 156 1.38 -4.97 5.41
C ILE A 156 1.37 -3.71 6.28
N ALA A 157 2.46 -2.97 6.35
CA ALA A 157 2.52 -1.70 7.06
C ALA A 157 1.96 -0.52 6.27
N TYR A 158 1.88 -0.61 4.95
CA TYR A 158 1.40 0.46 4.09
C TYR A 158 -0.11 0.37 3.89
N TYR A 159 -0.84 1.46 4.15
CA TYR A 159 -2.31 1.43 4.13
C TYR A 159 -2.94 2.74 3.65
N ALA A 160 -4.26 2.67 3.31
CA ALA A 160 -5.11 3.76 2.86
C ALA A 160 -4.53 4.50 1.64
N GLY A 161 -4.07 3.73 0.66
CA GLY A 161 -3.44 4.25 -0.55
C GLY A 161 -4.39 5.06 -1.41
N LYS A 162 -4.00 6.31 -1.72
CA LYS A 162 -4.69 7.21 -2.66
C LYS A 162 -3.70 7.71 -3.69
N THR A 163 -4.14 7.90 -4.92
CA THR A 163 -3.26 8.35 -5.98
C THR A 163 -3.53 9.78 -6.42
N ALA A 164 -2.48 10.43 -6.91
CA ALA A 164 -2.58 11.72 -7.59
C ALA A 164 -1.59 11.78 -8.75
N SER A 165 -1.91 12.57 -9.76
CA SER A 165 -1.03 12.82 -10.90
C SER A 165 -0.64 14.29 -10.98
N ASP A 166 0.60 14.56 -11.36
CA ASP A 166 1.09 15.89 -11.70
C ASP A 166 0.91 16.22 -13.21
N GLY A 167 0.22 15.34 -13.94
CA GLY A 167 0.02 15.43 -15.40
C GLY A 167 0.99 14.55 -16.19
N THR A 168 2.13 14.17 -15.63
CA THR A 168 3.15 13.31 -16.25
C THR A 168 3.34 12.03 -15.47
N ASN A 169 3.48 12.15 -14.17
CA ASN A 169 3.71 11.04 -13.24
C ASN A 169 2.47 10.78 -12.40
N ARG A 170 2.33 9.56 -11.90
CA ARG A 170 1.34 9.21 -10.91
C ARG A 170 2.01 8.74 -9.64
N PHE A 171 1.52 9.27 -8.53
CA PHE A 171 2.04 8.98 -7.19
C PHE A 171 0.97 8.29 -6.36
N LEU A 172 1.40 7.37 -5.53
CA LEU A 172 0.57 6.70 -4.53
C LEU A 172 0.99 7.20 -3.15
N PHE A 173 0.04 7.74 -2.42
CA PHE A 173 0.19 8.26 -1.07
C PHE A 173 -0.49 7.32 -0.09
N GLY A 174 0.23 6.84 0.90
CA GLY A 174 -0.31 6.02 1.97
C GLY A 174 0.41 6.30 3.28
N TRP A 175 0.00 5.68 4.34
CA TRP A 175 0.62 5.84 5.64
C TRP A 175 1.15 4.52 6.19
N CYS A 176 2.32 4.60 6.84
CA CYS A 176 2.89 3.50 7.61
C CYS A 176 2.65 3.75 9.08
N PRO A 177 1.89 2.88 9.79
CA PRO A 177 1.53 3.09 11.17
C PRO A 177 2.74 2.97 12.10
N THR A 178 2.64 3.63 13.24
CA THR A 178 3.46 3.29 14.40
C THR A 178 2.92 2.03 15.06
N ARG A 179 3.74 1.38 15.86
CA ARG A 179 3.29 0.27 16.69
C ARG A 179 2.94 0.75 18.10
N SER A 180 1.93 0.12 18.70
CA SER A 180 1.47 0.42 20.04
C SER A 180 2.61 0.33 21.04
N GLY A 181 2.76 1.35 21.90
CA GLY A 181 3.84 1.43 22.86
C GLY A 181 5.24 1.53 22.27
N ASN A 182 5.37 1.87 20.98
CA ASN A 182 6.66 1.94 20.29
C ASN A 182 7.46 0.63 20.35
N ASN A 183 6.78 -0.49 20.30
CA ASN A 183 7.33 -1.84 20.45
C ASN A 183 7.16 -2.62 19.13
N ASP A 184 8.24 -3.18 18.61
CA ASP A 184 8.28 -3.88 17.32
C ASP A 184 7.41 -5.14 17.22
N THR A 185 6.99 -5.69 18.33
CA THR A 185 6.11 -6.87 18.38
C THR A 185 4.64 -6.53 18.64
N SER A 186 4.32 -5.26 18.93
CA SER A 186 2.94 -4.82 19.20
C SER A 186 2.14 -4.63 17.92
N ASP A 187 0.82 -4.48 18.07
CA ASP A 187 -0.12 -4.21 16.99
C ASP A 187 0.15 -2.87 16.30
N TYR A 188 -0.29 -2.76 15.07
CA TYR A 188 -0.28 -1.49 14.34
C TYR A 188 -1.29 -0.51 14.96
N GLY A 189 -0.83 0.71 15.21
CA GLY A 189 -1.70 1.82 15.55
C GLY A 189 -2.40 2.42 14.32
N TRP A 190 -3.23 3.43 14.56
CA TRP A 190 -3.76 4.29 13.53
C TRP A 190 -2.83 5.47 13.28
N ALA A 191 -2.81 5.92 12.00
CA ALA A 191 -1.93 6.97 11.52
C ALA A 191 -0.42 6.66 11.70
N GLY A 192 0.41 7.52 11.18
CA GLY A 192 1.86 7.36 11.21
C GLY A 192 2.54 8.25 10.19
N SER A 193 3.61 7.77 9.59
CA SER A 193 4.36 8.51 8.59
C SER A 193 3.71 8.41 7.22
N LEU A 194 3.58 9.54 6.53
CA LEU A 194 3.20 9.56 5.11
C LEU A 194 4.35 8.98 4.28
N VAL A 195 4.02 8.01 3.44
CA VAL A 195 4.95 7.41 2.49
C VAL A 195 4.40 7.58 1.08
N VAL A 196 5.26 7.97 0.16
CA VAL A 196 4.90 8.24 -1.24
C VAL A 196 5.69 7.34 -2.15
N HIS A 197 4.99 6.67 -3.04
CA HIS A 197 5.56 5.90 -4.15
C HIS A 197 5.23 6.55 -5.48
N GLN A 198 6.04 6.32 -6.49
CA GLN A 198 5.72 6.60 -7.88
C GLN A 198 5.25 5.32 -8.54
N LEU A 199 4.12 5.39 -9.26
CA LEU A 199 3.60 4.27 -10.04
C LEU A 199 4.07 4.40 -11.48
N THR A 200 4.56 3.30 -12.05
CA THR A 200 4.86 3.17 -13.46
C THR A 200 4.08 2.00 -14.05
N GLN A 201 3.72 2.12 -15.34
CA GLN A 201 2.91 1.12 -16.03
C GLN A 201 3.77 0.30 -16.97
N ASN A 202 3.64 -1.02 -16.90
CA ASN A 202 4.18 -1.95 -17.89
C ASN A 202 3.29 -2.01 -19.13
N SER A 203 3.79 -2.55 -20.21
CA SER A 203 3.07 -2.68 -21.48
C SER A 203 1.81 -3.54 -21.39
N ASP A 204 1.76 -4.48 -20.46
CA ASP A 204 0.63 -5.37 -20.21
C ASP A 204 -0.42 -4.76 -19.25
N GLY A 205 -0.19 -3.53 -18.77
CA GLY A 205 -1.05 -2.82 -17.83
C GLY A 205 -0.73 -3.09 -16.36
N THR A 206 0.18 -3.98 -16.02
CA THR A 206 0.61 -4.15 -14.63
C THR A 206 1.36 -2.92 -14.12
N LEU A 207 1.30 -2.68 -12.81
CA LEU A 207 1.96 -1.54 -12.16
C LEU A 207 3.23 -1.96 -11.45
N ASN A 208 4.25 -1.10 -11.56
CA ASN A 208 5.43 -1.13 -10.71
C ASN A 208 5.39 0.05 -9.73
N VAL A 209 6.05 -0.16 -8.60
CA VAL A 209 6.23 0.83 -7.53
C VAL A 209 7.69 1.21 -7.45
N THR A 210 7.97 2.51 -7.49
CA THR A 210 9.34 3.04 -7.40
C THR A 210 9.40 4.22 -6.43
N ILE A 211 10.62 4.58 -6.04
CA ILE A 211 10.85 5.82 -5.30
C ILE A 211 10.57 7.01 -6.23
N PRO A 212 9.85 8.07 -5.79
CA PRO A 212 9.68 9.27 -6.60
C PRO A 212 11.03 9.91 -6.95
N ALA A 213 11.21 10.29 -8.21
CA ALA A 213 12.47 10.88 -8.68
C ALA A 213 12.88 12.13 -7.87
N SER A 214 11.89 12.93 -7.43
CA SER A 214 12.15 14.11 -6.58
C SER A 214 12.67 13.77 -5.19
N VAL A 215 12.37 12.57 -4.68
CA VAL A 215 12.92 12.04 -3.42
C VAL A 215 14.30 11.44 -3.68
N ASP A 216 14.43 10.63 -4.72
CA ASP A 216 15.68 9.96 -5.08
C ASP A 216 16.83 10.95 -5.30
N GLN A 217 16.54 12.07 -5.97
CA GLN A 217 17.52 13.15 -6.20
C GLN A 217 18.01 13.84 -4.93
N LYS A 218 17.32 13.67 -3.79
CA LYS A 218 17.75 14.21 -2.50
C LYS A 218 18.74 13.29 -1.78
N LEU A 219 18.85 12.05 -2.21
CA LEU A 219 19.74 11.03 -1.66
C LEU A 219 21.00 10.90 -2.54
N ASN A 220 21.69 12.01 -2.75
CA ASN A 220 22.80 12.14 -3.70
C ASN A 220 24.17 12.33 -3.03
N ASN A 221 24.23 12.41 -1.69
CA ASN A 221 25.49 12.42 -0.97
C ASN A 221 25.96 10.99 -0.75
N GLU A 222 26.95 10.56 -1.51
CA GLU A 222 27.55 9.24 -1.33
C GLU A 222 28.33 9.19 -0.01
N VAL A 223 28.09 8.15 0.76
CA VAL A 223 28.79 7.89 2.03
C VAL A 223 29.62 6.64 1.88
N ALA A 224 30.93 6.75 2.08
CA ALA A 224 31.81 5.60 2.11
C ALA A 224 31.47 4.74 3.35
N LEU A 225 31.20 3.46 3.11
CA LEU A 225 30.96 2.48 4.16
C LEU A 225 32.30 1.91 4.64
N LYS A 226 32.56 1.99 5.95
CA LYS A 226 33.70 1.33 6.57
C LYS A 226 33.25 0.05 7.24
N ALA A 227 33.77 -1.07 6.79
CA ALA A 227 33.51 -2.34 7.45
C ALA A 227 34.21 -2.40 8.81
N LEU A 228 33.43 -2.64 9.87
CA LEU A 228 33.92 -2.77 11.24
C LEU A 228 34.28 -4.22 11.58
N VAL A 229 33.47 -5.16 11.07
CA VAL A 229 33.63 -6.59 11.33
C VAL A 229 33.43 -7.32 10.01
N ASN A 230 34.36 -8.23 9.72
CA ASN A 230 34.29 -9.12 8.57
C ASN A 230 34.39 -10.58 9.09
N ASN A 231 33.31 -11.33 8.96
CA ASN A 231 33.29 -12.75 9.27
C ASN A 231 33.04 -13.50 7.95
N ASN A 232 34.02 -14.29 7.51
CA ASN A 232 34.02 -14.98 6.21
C ASN A 232 33.76 -14.00 5.02
N ALA A 233 34.26 -12.77 5.16
CA ALA A 233 34.12 -11.73 4.15
C ALA A 233 35.48 -11.18 3.76
N GLN A 234 35.70 -10.96 2.47
CA GLN A 234 36.84 -10.23 1.92
C GLN A 234 36.33 -8.87 1.43
N VAL A 235 37.04 -7.83 1.76
CA VAL A 235 36.70 -6.45 1.39
C VAL A 235 37.81 -5.87 0.57
N GLN A 236 37.49 -5.40 -0.62
CA GLN A 236 38.38 -4.66 -1.49
C GLN A 236 37.62 -3.44 -2.03
N ASP A 237 38.03 -2.26 -1.62
CA ASP A 237 37.34 -1.00 -1.93
C ASP A 237 35.85 -1.08 -1.52
N ASN A 238 34.94 -0.86 -2.45
CA ASN A 238 33.48 -0.99 -2.24
C ASN A 238 32.94 -2.36 -2.66
N SER A 239 33.81 -3.36 -2.84
CA SER A 239 33.43 -4.73 -3.21
C SER A 239 33.57 -5.67 -2.02
N TYR A 240 32.56 -6.49 -1.80
CA TYR A 240 32.44 -7.41 -0.67
C TYR A 240 32.22 -8.82 -1.19
N THR A 241 33.16 -9.73 -0.97
CA THR A 241 33.00 -11.15 -1.27
C THR A 241 32.68 -11.87 0.02
N LEU A 242 31.46 -12.41 0.12
CA LEU A 242 30.96 -13.14 1.28
C LEU A 242 30.96 -14.65 0.98
N ASN A 243 31.67 -15.44 1.81
CA ASN A 243 31.74 -16.88 1.64
C ASN A 243 31.02 -17.59 2.81
N GLY A 244 29.81 -18.07 2.55
CA GLY A 244 28.95 -18.74 3.51
C GLY A 244 29.08 -20.26 3.56
N THR A 245 30.10 -20.88 2.97
CA THR A 245 30.25 -22.36 2.94
C THR A 245 30.40 -23.01 4.30
N SER A 246 30.95 -22.29 5.27
CA SER A 246 31.14 -22.75 6.66
C SER A 246 30.16 -22.07 7.65
N GLY A 247 29.08 -21.47 7.17
CA GLY A 247 28.10 -20.74 7.95
C GLY A 247 27.79 -19.37 7.38
N LYS A 248 27.18 -18.50 8.19
CA LYS A 248 26.81 -17.14 7.76
C LYS A 248 28.07 -16.27 7.57
N ALA A 249 28.22 -15.67 6.40
CA ALA A 249 29.24 -14.66 6.13
C ALA A 249 28.63 -13.27 6.30
N ILE A 250 29.35 -12.35 6.95
CA ILE A 250 28.82 -11.04 7.33
C ILE A 250 29.91 -9.97 7.18
N ALA A 251 29.53 -8.82 6.62
CA ALA A 251 30.24 -7.56 6.75
C ALA A 251 29.35 -6.56 7.50
N LEU A 252 29.83 -6.04 8.63
CA LEU A 252 29.14 -5.00 9.40
C LEU A 252 29.79 -3.65 9.14
N PHE A 253 28.95 -2.63 9.06
CA PHE A 253 29.35 -1.25 8.78
C PHE A 253 29.02 -0.32 9.94
N ASP A 254 29.66 0.82 9.93
CA ASP A 254 29.33 1.93 10.83
C ASP A 254 27.84 2.26 10.76
N ARG A 255 27.27 2.63 11.92
CA ARG A 255 25.87 3.05 12.02
C ARG A 255 25.59 4.25 11.12
N GLN A 256 24.72 4.07 10.15
CA GLN A 256 24.18 5.16 9.35
C GLN A 256 23.01 5.83 10.10
N LYS A 257 22.94 7.16 10.06
CA LYS A 257 21.90 7.97 10.71
C LYS A 257 21.07 8.71 9.66
N GLY A 258 19.80 8.91 9.98
CA GLY A 258 18.88 9.65 9.11
C GLY A 258 18.29 8.80 8.00
N THR A 259 17.86 9.45 6.92
CA THR A 259 17.28 8.80 5.73
C THR A 259 18.39 8.53 4.72
N TYR A 260 18.49 7.32 4.24
CA TYR A 260 19.51 6.92 3.27
C TYR A 260 18.93 5.91 2.25
N LYS A 261 19.61 5.82 1.12
CA LYS A 261 19.40 4.82 0.08
C LYS A 261 20.63 3.92 0.02
N ILE A 262 20.40 2.60 -0.09
CA ILE A 262 21.45 1.63 -0.38
C ILE A 262 21.28 1.19 -1.83
N THR A 263 22.36 1.25 -2.59
CA THR A 263 22.43 0.67 -3.94
C THR A 263 23.52 -0.39 -3.93
N ALA A 264 23.15 -1.59 -4.32
CA ALA A 264 24.10 -2.72 -4.39
C ALA A 264 23.86 -3.56 -5.64
N THR A 265 24.95 -3.99 -6.25
CA THR A 265 24.92 -5.04 -7.27
C THR A 265 25.37 -6.33 -6.60
N VAL A 266 24.52 -7.35 -6.64
CA VAL A 266 24.76 -8.63 -5.98
C VAL A 266 24.94 -9.72 -7.05
N ASN A 267 26.06 -10.45 -6.97
CA ASN A 267 26.27 -11.66 -7.73
C ASN A 267 26.23 -12.86 -6.76
N ALA A 268 25.14 -13.59 -6.80
CA ALA A 268 24.87 -14.71 -5.90
C ALA A 268 25.04 -16.08 -6.60
N SER A 269 26.13 -16.27 -7.34
CA SER A 269 26.37 -17.42 -8.23
C SER A 269 26.15 -18.79 -7.59
N THR A 270 26.45 -18.95 -6.29
CA THR A 270 26.33 -20.23 -5.57
C THR A 270 25.54 -20.09 -4.26
N ALA A 271 25.20 -18.90 -3.87
CA ALA A 271 24.45 -18.66 -2.65
C ALA A 271 22.98 -19.06 -2.81
N THR A 272 22.42 -19.70 -1.81
CA THR A 272 20.96 -19.96 -1.71
C THR A 272 20.21 -18.81 -1.09
N ARG A 273 20.89 -17.96 -0.30
CA ARG A 273 20.34 -16.78 0.39
C ARG A 273 21.39 -15.69 0.51
N PHE A 274 20.95 -14.46 0.39
CA PHE A 274 21.72 -13.28 0.79
C PHE A 274 20.77 -12.23 1.35
N GLY A 275 21.29 -11.18 1.98
CA GLY A 275 20.42 -10.15 2.54
C GLY A 275 21.14 -8.98 3.17
N PHE A 276 20.36 -8.11 3.79
CA PHE A 276 20.81 -6.93 4.50
C PHE A 276 20.20 -6.89 5.89
N GLU A 277 21.03 -6.74 6.93
CA GLU A 277 20.58 -6.56 8.30
C GLU A 277 20.56 -5.08 8.66
N PHE A 278 19.44 -4.63 9.24
CA PHE A 278 19.24 -3.26 9.70
C PHE A 278 18.99 -3.22 11.19
N GLY A 279 19.43 -2.13 11.84
CA GLY A 279 19.18 -1.91 13.27
C GLY A 279 19.91 -2.87 14.18
N ALA A 280 20.97 -3.52 13.69
CA ALA A 280 21.77 -4.41 14.50
C ALA A 280 22.42 -3.67 15.67
N GLY A 281 22.08 -4.06 16.90
CA GLY A 281 22.83 -3.67 18.09
C GLY A 281 24.23 -4.28 18.09
N GLY A 282 25.11 -3.83 19.00
CA GLY A 282 26.50 -4.28 19.04
C GLY A 282 26.67 -5.80 19.17
N ALA A 283 25.77 -6.47 19.88
CA ALA A 283 25.73 -7.93 20.00
C ALA A 283 24.89 -8.62 18.93
N ARG A 284 24.27 -7.87 18.02
CA ARG A 284 23.29 -8.38 17.05
C ARG A 284 22.17 -9.20 17.71
N SER A 285 21.80 -8.84 18.92
CA SER A 285 20.71 -9.48 19.66
C SER A 285 19.34 -9.21 19.04
N GLU A 286 19.21 -8.07 18.35
CA GLU A 286 18.01 -7.69 17.62
C GLU A 286 18.40 -7.13 16.25
N VAL A 287 17.77 -7.62 15.18
CA VAL A 287 17.99 -7.15 13.79
C VAL A 287 16.71 -7.24 12.97
N HIS A 288 16.59 -6.38 11.97
CA HIS A 288 15.65 -6.56 10.86
C HIS A 288 16.44 -7.10 9.67
N ASP A 289 16.15 -8.32 9.25
CA ASP A 289 16.87 -9.04 8.18
C ASP A 289 16.02 -9.08 6.91
N LEU A 290 16.46 -8.32 5.90
CA LEU A 290 15.89 -8.36 4.55
C LEU A 290 16.56 -9.49 3.79
N VAL A 291 15.87 -10.62 3.63
CA VAL A 291 16.39 -11.86 3.08
C VAL A 291 15.88 -12.11 1.67
N PHE A 292 16.79 -12.28 0.74
CA PHE A 292 16.54 -12.81 -0.60
C PHE A 292 16.79 -14.34 -0.57
N ASP A 293 15.71 -15.12 -0.50
CA ASP A 293 15.77 -16.58 -0.58
C ASP A 293 15.65 -17.01 -2.04
N LEU A 294 16.79 -17.34 -2.66
CA LEU A 294 16.85 -17.69 -4.06
C LEU A 294 16.30 -19.09 -4.35
N THR A 295 16.36 -19.99 -3.37
CA THR A 295 15.78 -21.34 -3.49
C THR A 295 14.26 -21.29 -3.36
N GLY A 296 13.76 -20.60 -2.34
CA GLY A 296 12.33 -20.41 -2.11
C GLY A 296 11.69 -19.34 -3.02
N LYS A 297 12.51 -18.62 -3.80
CA LYS A 297 12.07 -17.50 -4.64
C LYS A 297 11.21 -16.49 -3.88
N THR A 298 11.69 -16.05 -2.71
CA THR A 298 10.98 -15.09 -1.86
C THR A 298 11.92 -14.02 -1.34
N LEU A 299 11.38 -12.80 -1.23
CA LEU A 299 11.96 -11.70 -0.46
C LEU A 299 11.20 -11.61 0.85
N LYS A 300 11.90 -11.61 1.98
CA LYS A 300 11.32 -11.52 3.32
C LYS A 300 11.97 -10.40 4.11
N LEU A 301 11.19 -9.76 4.97
CA LEU A 301 11.71 -8.92 6.04
C LEU A 301 11.38 -9.58 7.37
N ASP A 302 12.38 -10.13 8.02
CA ASP A 302 12.25 -10.81 9.30
C ASP A 302 12.73 -9.90 10.44
N TYR A 303 12.00 -9.92 11.55
CA TYR A 303 12.50 -9.40 12.83
C TYR A 303 13.08 -10.56 13.64
N ILE A 304 14.35 -10.47 13.93
CA ILE A 304 15.11 -11.51 14.62
C ILE A 304 15.56 -10.97 15.98
N LYS A 305 15.33 -11.75 17.03
CA LYS A 305 15.84 -11.48 18.37
C LYS A 305 16.52 -12.73 18.93
N ASP A 306 17.71 -12.55 19.46
CA ASP A 306 18.54 -13.62 20.05
C ASP A 306 18.66 -14.84 19.13
N GLY A 307 18.81 -14.60 17.83
CA GLY A 307 18.94 -15.60 16.78
C GLY A 307 17.63 -16.27 16.32
N ASN A 308 16.49 -15.93 16.93
CA ASN A 308 15.19 -16.49 16.58
C ASN A 308 14.36 -15.49 15.77
N VAL A 309 13.71 -15.96 14.68
CA VAL A 309 12.73 -15.16 13.95
C VAL A 309 11.47 -15.02 14.82
N LEU A 310 11.22 -13.81 15.32
CA LEU A 310 10.02 -13.52 16.11
C LEU A 310 8.83 -13.13 15.22
N ALA A 311 9.09 -12.51 14.08
CA ALA A 311 8.05 -12.14 13.14
C ALA A 311 8.61 -11.97 11.72
N THR A 312 7.90 -12.52 10.75
CA THR A 312 8.07 -12.13 9.34
C THR A 312 7.16 -10.96 9.04
N ARG A 313 7.74 -9.79 8.79
CA ARG A 313 7.00 -8.53 8.56
C ARG A 313 6.35 -8.47 7.20
N THR A 314 7.03 -9.01 6.21
CA THR A 314 6.52 -9.17 4.86
C THR A 314 7.21 -10.32 4.17
N SER A 315 6.51 -10.93 3.22
CA SER A 315 7.06 -11.93 2.30
C SER A 315 6.43 -11.70 0.93
N THR A 316 7.26 -11.64 -0.10
CA THR A 316 6.81 -11.44 -1.48
C THR A 316 7.59 -12.37 -2.42
N PRO A 317 6.99 -12.84 -3.51
CA PRO A 317 7.71 -13.59 -4.54
C PRO A 317 8.87 -12.77 -5.13
N LEU A 318 9.97 -13.44 -5.42
CA LEU A 318 11.03 -12.94 -6.30
C LEU A 318 10.68 -13.36 -7.73
N THR A 319 10.56 -12.39 -8.61
CA THR A 319 10.29 -12.59 -10.04
C THR A 319 11.57 -12.61 -10.84
#